data_f28cc7f0348fd96344f0956330c1dfcb
#
_entry.id   f28cc7f0348fd96344f0956330c1dfcb
#
_cell.length_a   1.000
_cell.length_b   1.000
_cell.length_c   1.000
_cell.angle_alpha   90.00
_cell.angle_beta   90.00
_cell.angle_gamma   90.00
#
_symmetry.space_group_name_H-M   'P 1'
#
loop_
_entity.id
_entity.type
_entity.pdbx_description
1 polymer ?
#
loop_
_entity_poly.entity_id
_entity_poly.type
_entity_poly.pdbx_seq_one_letter_code
_entity_poly.pdbx_strand_id
1 'polypeptide(L)'
;MILQPVLHPILLALLCAVPAFFVIRALVRGPQRGLWALRLGMIVVVFAMLLRPGIPGGTSQTLATDTDVVIVVDTTASIVAEDWAGDRPRIEGVRADVQAIVDEYPGARFALISFDAAAQLRLPLTTDATALMSSLDVMRPEVTDQSRGSSIGIANRMLADTLSAAAKASPERARMVFYLGDGEQTASREPESFASSAKYVDGGAVLGYGTTEGGPMKKTTGAGAAAGGYIEYQGAPAMSVIDEDNLRQVSEQLGVEYQPRSADAGIELPEAPSSTTDYAASGEVGNVIELYWISALGLIALLAVEVALATMSIVRLRGLSTPAPREKGATS
;
A
#
# COMPACT_ATOMS: atom_id res chain seq x y z
N MET A 1 -16.31 19.84 -13.87
CA MET A 1 -17.22 19.52 -12.76
C MET A 1 -17.88 18.20 -13.09
N ILE A 2 -17.69 17.19 -12.27
CA ILE A 2 -18.22 15.84 -12.47
C ILE A 2 -19.39 15.64 -11.52
N LEU A 3 -20.50 15.07 -12.00
CA LEU A 3 -21.67 14.76 -11.18
C LEU A 3 -21.71 13.24 -10.95
N GLN A 4 -21.79 12.82 -9.70
CA GLN A 4 -21.90 11.41 -9.30
C GLN A 4 -23.19 11.18 -8.49
N PRO A 5 -24.36 11.23 -9.11
CA PRO A 5 -25.63 11.21 -8.39
C PRO A 5 -25.79 9.90 -7.60
N VAL A 6 -26.31 10.03 -6.37
CA VAL A 6 -26.53 8.89 -5.44
C VAL A 6 -27.55 7.90 -6.01
N LEU A 7 -28.51 8.40 -6.81
CA LEU A 7 -29.54 7.61 -7.50
C LEU A 7 -29.58 8.03 -8.97
N HIS A 8 -30.19 7.20 -9.80
CA HIS A 8 -30.41 7.57 -11.20
C HIS A 8 -31.05 8.95 -11.28
N PRO A 9 -30.55 9.90 -12.14
CA PRO A 9 -30.97 11.31 -12.13
C PRO A 9 -32.49 11.50 -12.27
N ILE A 10 -33.18 10.65 -13.03
CA ILE A 10 -34.63 10.70 -13.18
C ILE A 10 -35.36 10.38 -11.87
N LEU A 11 -34.89 9.37 -11.11
CA LEU A 11 -35.49 9.01 -9.83
C LEU A 11 -35.28 10.13 -8.81
N LEU A 12 -34.11 10.75 -8.82
CA LEU A 12 -33.75 11.86 -7.93
C LEU A 12 -34.64 13.09 -8.24
N ALA A 13 -34.85 13.40 -9.53
CA ALA A 13 -35.73 14.46 -9.94
C ALA A 13 -37.21 14.21 -9.53
N LEU A 14 -37.71 12.99 -9.69
CA LEU A 14 -39.04 12.60 -9.23
C LEU A 14 -39.20 12.70 -7.72
N LEU A 15 -38.22 12.25 -6.97
CA LEU A 15 -38.22 12.32 -5.51
C LEU A 15 -38.29 13.75 -4.98
N CYS A 16 -37.61 14.71 -5.63
CA CYS A 16 -37.63 16.12 -5.27
C CYS A 16 -38.83 16.89 -5.88
N ALA A 17 -39.36 16.46 -7.01
CA ALA A 17 -40.48 17.13 -7.67
C ALA A 17 -41.75 17.10 -6.85
N VAL A 18 -42.06 15.98 -6.18
CA VAL A 18 -43.26 15.82 -5.36
C VAL A 18 -43.33 16.87 -4.23
N PRO A 19 -42.33 16.94 -3.31
CA PRO A 19 -42.34 17.97 -2.26
C PRO A 19 -42.27 19.40 -2.83
N ALA A 20 -41.47 19.60 -3.90
CA ALA A 20 -41.39 20.91 -4.57
C ALA A 20 -42.74 21.38 -5.09
N PHE A 21 -43.54 20.51 -5.70
CA PHE A 21 -44.86 20.84 -6.19
C PHE A 21 -45.78 21.38 -5.06
N PHE A 22 -45.83 20.71 -3.91
CA PHE A 22 -46.63 21.17 -2.78
C PHE A 22 -46.12 22.48 -2.19
N VAL A 23 -44.80 22.67 -2.11
CA VAL A 23 -44.19 23.91 -1.63
C VAL A 23 -44.46 25.07 -2.57
N ILE A 24 -44.33 24.87 -3.88
CA ILE A 24 -44.64 25.90 -4.90
C ILE A 24 -46.13 26.28 -4.86
N ARG A 25 -47.04 25.30 -4.74
CA ARG A 25 -48.46 25.56 -4.59
C ARG A 25 -48.76 26.40 -3.33
N ALA A 26 -48.10 26.08 -2.21
CA ALA A 26 -48.22 26.83 -0.96
C ALA A 26 -47.60 28.25 -1.05
N LEU A 27 -46.48 28.38 -1.77
CA LEU A 27 -45.83 29.68 -2.04
C LEU A 27 -46.73 30.64 -2.85
N VAL A 28 -47.42 30.09 -3.85
CA VAL A 28 -48.32 30.92 -4.70
C VAL A 28 -49.62 31.28 -4.01
N ARG A 29 -50.21 30.38 -3.22
CA ARG A 29 -51.53 30.51 -2.61
C ARG A 29 -51.53 30.85 -1.12
N GLY A 30 -50.41 30.68 -0.44
CA GLY A 30 -50.33 30.85 1.01
C GLY A 30 -49.96 32.26 1.46
N PRO A 31 -50.35 32.67 2.69
CA PRO A 31 -50.06 33.99 3.24
C PRO A 31 -48.60 34.21 3.64
N GLN A 32 -47.83 33.11 3.86
CA GLN A 32 -46.44 33.17 4.38
C GLN A 32 -45.42 32.86 3.31
N ARG A 33 -45.41 33.65 2.23
CA ARG A 33 -44.57 33.43 1.06
C ARG A 33 -43.07 33.27 1.38
N GLY A 34 -42.52 34.02 2.35
CA GLY A 34 -41.12 33.95 2.72
C GLY A 34 -40.73 32.60 3.32
N LEU A 35 -41.60 32.01 4.16
CA LEU A 35 -41.34 30.68 4.73
C LEU A 35 -41.37 29.57 3.69
N TRP A 36 -42.31 29.65 2.74
CA TRP A 36 -42.42 28.68 1.65
C TRP A 36 -41.28 28.81 0.63
N ALA A 37 -40.76 30.03 0.40
CA ALA A 37 -39.57 30.25 -0.42
C ALA A 37 -38.33 29.63 0.22
N LEU A 38 -38.17 29.76 1.55
CA LEU A 38 -37.08 29.15 2.33
C LEU A 38 -37.09 27.61 2.22
N ARG A 39 -38.26 26.98 2.35
CA ARG A 39 -38.45 25.54 2.19
C ARG A 39 -38.18 25.07 0.75
N LEU A 40 -38.53 25.85 -0.25
CA LEU A 40 -38.18 25.55 -1.63
C LEU A 40 -36.64 25.59 -1.81
N GLY A 41 -35.98 26.58 -1.22
CA GLY A 41 -34.52 26.68 -1.21
C GLY A 41 -33.87 25.45 -0.60
N MET A 42 -34.40 24.92 0.53
CA MET A 42 -33.91 23.68 1.13
C MET A 42 -34.05 22.49 0.18
N ILE A 43 -35.16 22.32 -0.53
CA ILE A 43 -35.35 21.24 -1.51
C ILE A 43 -34.31 21.34 -2.63
N VAL A 44 -34.02 22.55 -3.12
CA VAL A 44 -33.02 22.78 -4.18
C VAL A 44 -31.61 22.42 -3.66
N VAL A 45 -31.29 22.81 -2.45
CA VAL A 45 -29.98 22.48 -1.83
C VAL A 45 -29.84 20.98 -1.62
N VAL A 46 -30.88 20.28 -1.16
CA VAL A 46 -30.87 18.81 -1.02
C VAL A 46 -30.70 18.15 -2.38
N PHE A 47 -31.38 18.62 -3.40
CA PHE A 47 -31.22 18.11 -4.77
C PHE A 47 -29.77 18.28 -5.27
N ALA A 48 -29.19 19.48 -5.08
CA ALA A 48 -27.79 19.75 -5.43
C ALA A 48 -26.81 18.86 -4.65
N MET A 49 -27.07 18.61 -3.37
CA MET A 49 -26.25 17.70 -2.54
C MET A 49 -26.31 16.26 -3.04
N LEU A 50 -27.49 15.78 -3.44
CA LEU A 50 -27.68 14.40 -3.93
C LEU A 50 -27.11 14.18 -5.34
N LEU A 51 -26.86 15.25 -6.11
CA LEU A 51 -26.13 15.19 -7.37
C LEU A 51 -24.63 14.98 -7.16
N ARG A 52 -24.11 15.12 -5.92
CA ARG A 52 -22.69 14.96 -5.55
C ARG A 52 -21.76 15.66 -6.55
N PRO A 53 -21.83 16.99 -6.66
CA PRO A 53 -20.90 17.71 -7.52
C PRO A 53 -19.47 17.56 -7.00
N GLY A 54 -18.54 17.27 -7.91
CA GLY A 54 -17.12 17.12 -7.57
C GLY A 54 -16.26 17.80 -8.61
N ILE A 55 -15.06 18.16 -8.18
CA ILE A 55 -13.97 18.58 -9.06
C ILE A 55 -12.96 17.45 -9.18
N PRO A 56 -12.37 17.23 -10.37
CA PRO A 56 -11.25 16.31 -10.48
C PRO A 56 -10.16 16.80 -9.53
N GLY A 57 -9.91 16.07 -8.49
CA GLY A 57 -8.84 16.35 -7.54
C GLY A 57 -7.53 15.82 -8.06
N GLY A 58 -6.96 16.43 -9.11
CA GLY A 58 -5.70 16.04 -9.69
C GLY A 58 -5.57 14.53 -9.95
N THR A 59 -5.03 14.12 -11.04
CA THR A 59 -4.48 12.78 -11.18
C THR A 59 -3.36 12.66 -10.15
N SER A 60 -3.58 12.09 -8.96
CA SER A 60 -2.57 11.22 -8.43
C SER A 60 -2.51 10.11 -9.48
N GLN A 61 -1.59 10.22 -10.41
CA GLN A 61 -1.03 9.06 -11.05
C GLN A 61 -0.45 8.25 -9.89
N THR A 62 -1.26 7.41 -9.26
CA THR A 62 -0.76 6.18 -8.75
C THR A 62 -0.30 5.51 -10.04
N LEU A 63 0.98 5.63 -10.34
CA LEU A 63 1.66 4.75 -11.27
C LEU A 63 1.45 3.36 -10.65
N ALA A 64 0.30 2.76 -10.93
CA ALA A 64 0.13 1.34 -10.71
C ALA A 64 1.04 0.72 -11.77
N THR A 65 2.28 0.50 -11.36
CA THR A 65 3.23 -0.23 -12.19
C THR A 65 2.63 -1.62 -12.37
N ASP A 66 2.28 -1.95 -13.61
CA ASP A 66 1.86 -3.32 -13.97
C ASP A 66 3.09 -4.24 -13.91
N THR A 67 3.69 -4.32 -12.72
CA THR A 67 4.94 -5.01 -12.45
C THR A 67 4.75 -6.01 -11.32
N ASP A 68 5.31 -7.17 -11.50
CA ASP A 68 5.46 -8.19 -10.46
C ASP A 68 6.92 -8.20 -10.02
N VAL A 69 7.18 -8.09 -8.74
CA VAL A 69 8.51 -8.07 -8.16
C VAL A 69 8.69 -9.31 -7.29
N VAL A 70 9.60 -10.19 -7.69
CA VAL A 70 9.93 -11.39 -6.92
C VAL A 70 11.27 -11.18 -6.22
N ILE A 71 11.22 -11.19 -4.90
CA ILE A 71 12.38 -11.00 -4.02
C ILE A 71 12.82 -12.36 -3.52
N VAL A 72 14.09 -12.70 -3.75
CA VAL A 72 14.72 -13.95 -3.31
C VAL A 72 15.79 -13.59 -2.29
N VAL A 73 15.65 -14.04 -1.05
CA VAL A 73 16.54 -13.71 0.05
C VAL A 73 17.25 -14.97 0.54
N ASP A 74 18.56 -14.91 0.56
CA ASP A 74 19.39 -15.89 1.28
C ASP A 74 19.19 -15.72 2.78
N THR A 75 18.77 -16.77 3.45
CA THR A 75 18.56 -16.79 4.91
C THR A 75 19.44 -17.83 5.59
N THR A 76 20.53 -18.23 4.96
CA THR A 76 21.56 -19.05 5.59
C THR A 76 22.21 -18.33 6.76
N ALA A 77 23.07 -19.02 7.51
CA ALA A 77 23.71 -18.44 8.69
C ALA A 77 24.53 -17.18 8.39
N SER A 78 24.98 -17.02 7.16
CA SER A 78 25.77 -15.86 6.71
C SER A 78 25.00 -14.53 6.71
N ILE A 79 23.65 -14.56 6.67
CA ILE A 79 22.83 -13.34 6.71
C ILE A 79 22.98 -12.54 8.01
N VAL A 80 23.45 -13.19 9.10
CA VAL A 80 23.73 -12.53 10.38
C VAL A 80 25.23 -12.29 10.59
N ALA A 81 26.04 -12.40 9.55
CA ALA A 81 27.45 -11.99 9.60
C ALA A 81 27.55 -10.49 9.88
N GLU A 82 28.46 -10.13 10.81
CA GLU A 82 28.58 -8.77 11.34
C GLU A 82 29.64 -7.98 10.57
N ASP A 83 29.37 -7.69 9.31
CA ASP A 83 30.22 -6.85 8.44
C ASP A 83 29.42 -5.82 7.63
N TRP A 84 28.19 -5.54 8.04
CA TRP A 84 27.38 -4.44 7.49
C TRP A 84 27.51 -3.19 8.35
N ALA A 85 27.84 -2.04 7.76
CA ALA A 85 27.97 -0.75 8.44
C ALA A 85 28.87 -0.81 9.70
N GLY A 86 29.97 -1.53 9.60
CA GLY A 86 30.94 -1.77 10.66
C GLY A 86 30.75 -3.15 11.27
N ASP A 87 29.85 -3.32 12.23
CA ASP A 87 29.63 -4.54 13.01
C ASP A 87 28.15 -4.95 13.11
N ARG A 88 27.30 -4.45 12.21
CA ARG A 88 25.88 -4.83 12.16
C ARG A 88 25.67 -6.04 11.26
N PRO A 89 24.61 -6.82 11.50
CA PRO A 89 24.31 -7.98 10.68
C PRO A 89 23.82 -7.59 9.28
N ARG A 90 24.18 -8.34 8.24
CA ARG A 90 23.81 -8.13 6.84
C ARG A 90 22.31 -8.03 6.62
N ILE A 91 21.48 -8.72 7.41
CA ILE A 91 20.00 -8.67 7.33
C ILE A 91 19.46 -7.24 7.48
N GLU A 92 20.16 -6.32 8.14
CA GLU A 92 19.75 -4.92 8.24
C GLU A 92 19.85 -4.21 6.88
N GLY A 93 20.92 -4.49 6.12
CA GLY A 93 21.07 -4.02 4.76
C GLY A 93 20.01 -4.59 3.83
N VAL A 94 19.75 -5.89 3.92
CA VAL A 94 18.69 -6.57 3.16
C VAL A 94 17.34 -5.91 3.40
N ARG A 95 16.98 -5.63 4.66
CA ARG A 95 15.72 -4.95 4.99
C ARG A 95 15.63 -3.53 4.42
N ALA A 96 16.71 -2.77 4.51
CA ALA A 96 16.78 -1.42 3.97
C ALA A 96 16.60 -1.42 2.44
N ASP A 97 17.27 -2.33 1.75
CA ASP A 97 17.18 -2.42 0.29
C ASP A 97 15.82 -2.93 -0.19
N VAL A 98 15.19 -3.88 0.52
CA VAL A 98 13.81 -4.30 0.20
C VAL A 98 12.82 -3.17 0.43
N GLN A 99 13.01 -2.34 1.47
CA GLN A 99 12.19 -1.14 1.64
C GLN A 99 12.36 -0.17 0.46
N ALA A 100 13.60 0.05 0.00
CA ALA A 100 13.86 0.89 -1.16
C ALA A 100 13.21 0.33 -2.45
N ILE A 101 13.22 -1.01 -2.64
CA ILE A 101 12.54 -1.68 -3.76
C ILE A 101 11.01 -1.44 -3.68
N VAL A 102 10.43 -1.53 -2.50
CA VAL A 102 8.99 -1.26 -2.31
C VAL A 102 8.64 0.19 -2.63
N ASP A 103 9.48 1.13 -2.20
CA ASP A 103 9.27 2.57 -2.41
C ASP A 103 9.42 2.96 -3.89
N GLU A 104 10.31 2.28 -4.64
CA GLU A 104 10.55 2.53 -6.07
C GLU A 104 9.42 2.00 -6.97
N TYR A 105 8.79 0.88 -6.59
CA TYR A 105 7.75 0.25 -7.41
C TYR A 105 6.36 0.33 -6.76
N PRO A 106 5.78 1.52 -6.59
CA PRO A 106 4.46 1.68 -5.97
C PRO A 106 3.38 1.01 -6.80
N GLY A 107 2.54 0.19 -6.15
CA GLY A 107 1.46 -0.57 -6.81
C GLY A 107 1.90 -1.86 -7.48
N ALA A 108 3.17 -2.23 -7.45
CA ALA A 108 3.64 -3.54 -7.86
C ALA A 108 3.06 -4.66 -6.98
N ARG A 109 3.01 -5.88 -7.50
CA ARG A 109 2.77 -7.07 -6.68
C ARG A 109 4.11 -7.65 -6.27
N PHE A 110 4.28 -7.89 -4.98
CA PHE A 110 5.51 -8.42 -4.40
C PHE A 110 5.34 -9.89 -4.00
N ALA A 111 6.32 -10.72 -4.30
CA ALA A 111 6.46 -12.06 -3.75
C ALA A 111 7.80 -12.17 -3.01
N LEU A 112 7.84 -12.94 -1.92
CA LEU A 112 9.04 -13.18 -1.14
C LEU A 112 9.35 -14.68 -1.09
N ILE A 113 10.51 -15.02 -1.59
CA ILE A 113 11.10 -16.36 -1.48
C ILE A 113 12.30 -16.23 -0.56
N SER A 114 12.39 -17.07 0.46
CA SER A 114 13.60 -17.25 1.23
C SER A 114 14.20 -18.64 1.00
N PHE A 115 15.48 -18.76 1.15
CA PHE A 115 16.11 -20.06 1.09
C PHE A 115 17.23 -20.19 2.15
N ASP A 116 17.30 -21.36 2.71
CA ASP A 116 18.35 -21.87 3.58
C ASP A 116 18.67 -23.33 3.14
N ALA A 117 18.43 -24.31 3.96
CA ALA A 117 18.48 -25.73 3.55
C ALA A 117 17.41 -26.10 2.50
N ALA A 118 16.35 -25.28 2.32
CA ALA A 118 15.29 -25.41 1.35
C ALA A 118 14.70 -24.05 0.97
N ALA A 119 14.23 -23.91 -0.26
CA ALA A 119 13.51 -22.72 -0.67
C ALA A 119 12.05 -22.73 -0.16
N GLN A 120 11.56 -21.59 0.27
CA GLN A 120 10.21 -21.38 0.82
C GLN A 120 9.59 -20.11 0.23
N LEU A 121 8.38 -20.23 -0.31
CA LEU A 121 7.57 -19.07 -0.68
C LEU A 121 6.93 -18.49 0.60
N ARG A 122 7.54 -17.44 1.13
CA ARG A 122 7.08 -16.76 2.37
C ARG A 122 5.85 -15.90 2.13
N LEU A 123 5.82 -15.24 0.97
CA LEU A 123 4.70 -14.39 0.57
C LEU A 123 4.43 -14.62 -0.93
N PRO A 124 3.24 -15.09 -1.31
CA PRO A 124 2.83 -15.12 -2.70
C PRO A 124 2.58 -13.71 -3.23
N LEU A 125 2.55 -13.53 -4.56
CA LEU A 125 2.33 -12.23 -5.19
C LEU A 125 1.11 -11.49 -4.61
N THR A 126 1.37 -10.34 -4.02
CA THR A 126 0.37 -9.45 -3.40
C THR A 126 0.77 -7.99 -3.55
N THR A 127 -0.20 -7.10 -3.59
CA THR A 127 0.03 -5.64 -3.53
C THR A 127 0.21 -5.12 -2.11
N ASP A 128 0.12 -5.99 -1.10
CA ASP A 128 0.28 -5.61 0.30
C ASP A 128 1.78 -5.53 0.68
N ALA A 129 2.36 -4.35 0.49
CA ALA A 129 3.73 -4.05 0.88
C ALA A 129 3.95 -4.21 2.40
N THR A 130 2.92 -3.96 3.22
CA THR A 130 3.02 -4.13 4.67
C THR A 130 3.20 -5.60 5.05
N ALA A 131 2.51 -6.52 4.35
CA ALA A 131 2.69 -7.95 4.54
C ALA A 131 4.11 -8.40 4.16
N LEU A 132 4.70 -7.81 3.09
CA LEU A 132 6.08 -8.09 2.70
C LEU A 132 7.06 -7.66 3.80
N MET A 133 6.98 -6.41 4.26
CA MET A 133 7.87 -5.90 5.30
C MET A 133 7.71 -6.67 6.62
N SER A 134 6.49 -6.99 7.01
CA SER A 134 6.23 -7.82 8.19
C SER A 134 6.82 -9.23 8.07
N SER A 135 6.78 -9.81 6.87
CA SER A 135 7.39 -11.13 6.60
C SER A 135 8.92 -11.08 6.73
N LEU A 136 9.54 -9.98 6.29
CA LEU A 136 10.97 -9.71 6.44
C LEU A 136 11.37 -9.47 7.92
N ASP A 137 10.56 -8.74 8.67
CA ASP A 137 10.85 -8.44 10.08
C ASP A 137 10.87 -9.68 10.96
N VAL A 138 9.99 -10.64 10.67
CA VAL A 138 9.95 -11.92 11.38
C VAL A 138 10.88 -12.98 10.80
N MET A 139 11.55 -12.68 9.68
CA MET A 139 12.48 -13.59 9.02
C MET A 139 13.68 -13.84 9.92
N ARG A 140 14.03 -15.10 10.07
CA ARG A 140 15.14 -15.55 10.89
C ARG A 140 16.08 -16.38 10.05
N PRO A 141 17.38 -16.30 10.32
CA PRO A 141 18.36 -17.19 9.71
C PRO A 141 18.11 -18.63 10.14
N GLU A 142 18.67 -19.56 9.39
CA GLU A 142 18.64 -20.97 9.76
C GLU A 142 19.21 -21.20 11.16
N VAL A 143 18.73 -22.27 11.81
CA VAL A 143 19.28 -22.70 13.10
C VAL A 143 20.66 -23.31 12.88
N THR A 144 21.67 -22.77 13.57
CA THR A 144 23.09 -23.15 13.36
C THR A 144 23.31 -24.67 13.39
N ASP A 145 22.73 -25.36 14.38
CA ASP A 145 22.90 -26.81 14.57
C ASP A 145 22.19 -27.66 13.49
N GLN A 146 21.36 -27.03 12.65
CA GLN A 146 20.61 -27.69 11.56
C GLN A 146 21.16 -27.34 10.18
N SER A 147 22.12 -26.43 10.09
CA SER A 147 22.75 -26.03 8.84
C SER A 147 23.44 -27.21 8.16
N ARG A 148 23.23 -27.32 6.85
CA ARG A 148 23.84 -28.34 6.00
C ARG A 148 24.75 -27.76 4.92
N GLY A 149 25.13 -26.51 5.08
CA GLY A 149 25.79 -25.70 4.07
C GLY A 149 24.81 -24.99 3.14
N SER A 150 25.25 -23.86 2.60
CA SER A 150 24.51 -23.03 1.68
C SER A 150 24.66 -23.52 0.24
N SER A 151 23.59 -23.41 -0.55
CA SER A 151 23.62 -23.55 -1.99
C SER A 151 22.87 -22.38 -2.62
N ILE A 152 23.60 -21.57 -3.38
CA ILE A 152 23.09 -20.35 -4.02
C ILE A 152 21.96 -20.64 -5.02
N GLY A 153 21.91 -21.83 -5.59
CA GLY A 153 20.92 -22.23 -6.61
C GLY A 153 19.64 -22.87 -6.06
N ILE A 154 19.53 -23.09 -4.73
CA ILE A 154 18.43 -23.89 -4.16
C ILE A 154 17.04 -23.27 -4.40
N ALA A 155 16.97 -21.96 -4.61
CA ALA A 155 15.70 -21.23 -4.89
C ALA A 155 15.28 -21.31 -6.37
N ASN A 156 16.12 -21.87 -7.28
CA ASN A 156 15.91 -21.77 -8.72
C ASN A 156 14.55 -22.30 -9.18
N ARG A 157 14.16 -23.47 -8.69
CA ARG A 157 12.90 -24.11 -9.06
C ARG A 157 11.69 -23.31 -8.58
N MET A 158 11.75 -22.85 -7.32
CA MET A 158 10.65 -22.06 -6.73
C MET A 158 10.50 -20.72 -7.46
N LEU A 159 11.61 -20.07 -7.80
CA LEU A 159 11.61 -18.85 -8.61
C LEU A 159 11.00 -19.10 -9.99
N ALA A 160 11.43 -20.15 -10.69
CA ALA A 160 10.91 -20.50 -12.01
C ALA A 160 9.41 -20.81 -11.98
N ASP A 161 8.95 -21.56 -10.97
CA ASP A 161 7.54 -21.89 -10.79
C ASP A 161 6.71 -20.63 -10.50
N THR A 162 7.20 -19.73 -9.63
CA THR A 162 6.54 -18.47 -9.29
C THR A 162 6.42 -17.55 -10.51
N LEU A 163 7.51 -17.33 -11.23
CA LEU A 163 7.53 -16.50 -12.43
C LEU A 163 6.66 -17.09 -13.56
N SER A 164 6.72 -18.40 -13.78
CA SER A 164 5.87 -19.07 -14.76
C SER A 164 4.39 -18.93 -14.42
N ALA A 165 4.02 -19.07 -13.16
CA ALA A 165 2.64 -18.88 -12.70
C ALA A 165 2.18 -17.41 -12.90
N ALA A 166 3.03 -16.45 -12.56
CA ALA A 166 2.78 -15.02 -12.78
C ALA A 166 2.57 -14.70 -14.27
N ALA A 167 3.46 -15.21 -15.15
CA ALA A 167 3.38 -14.99 -16.58
C ALA A 167 2.12 -15.62 -17.22
N LYS A 168 1.62 -16.73 -16.68
CA LYS A 168 0.36 -17.35 -17.13
C LYS A 168 -0.87 -16.58 -16.64
N ALA A 169 -0.81 -16.05 -15.42
CA ALA A 169 -1.93 -15.33 -14.82
C ALA A 169 -2.09 -13.90 -15.37
N SER A 170 -0.98 -13.24 -15.68
CA SER A 170 -0.92 -11.85 -16.15
C SER A 170 0.25 -11.68 -17.13
N PRO A 171 0.07 -12.10 -18.40
CA PRO A 171 1.15 -12.08 -19.39
C PRO A 171 1.67 -10.69 -19.71
N GLU A 172 0.82 -9.67 -19.55
CA GLU A 172 1.08 -8.27 -19.84
C GLU A 172 1.94 -7.57 -18.77
N ARG A 173 2.02 -8.15 -17.58
CA ARG A 173 2.79 -7.53 -16.49
C ARG A 173 4.29 -7.80 -16.66
N ALA A 174 5.12 -6.77 -16.43
CA ALA A 174 6.55 -6.94 -16.32
C ALA A 174 6.92 -7.72 -15.04
N ARG A 175 7.97 -8.51 -15.09
CA ARG A 175 8.44 -9.34 -13.98
C ARG A 175 9.88 -9.00 -13.66
N MET A 176 10.09 -8.48 -12.46
CA MET A 176 11.41 -8.13 -11.94
C MET A 176 11.84 -9.13 -10.88
N VAL A 177 13.12 -9.42 -10.85
CA VAL A 177 13.71 -10.34 -9.87
C VAL A 177 14.85 -9.65 -9.14
N PHE A 178 14.77 -9.64 -7.80
CA PHE A 178 15.85 -9.21 -6.94
C PHE A 178 16.35 -10.39 -6.13
N TYR A 179 17.61 -10.78 -6.34
CA TYR A 179 18.28 -11.81 -5.55
C TYR A 179 19.22 -11.14 -4.55
N LEU A 180 19.04 -11.45 -3.27
CA LEU A 180 19.78 -10.84 -2.16
C LEU A 180 20.53 -11.93 -1.37
N GLY A 181 21.83 -11.89 -1.40
CA GLY A 181 22.68 -12.89 -0.72
C GLY A 181 24.16 -12.53 -0.79
N ASP A 182 25.01 -13.41 -0.28
CA ASP A 182 26.47 -13.26 -0.30
C ASP A 182 27.18 -14.15 -1.32
N GLY A 183 26.44 -15.05 -1.97
CA GLY A 183 27.00 -15.94 -2.99
C GLY A 183 27.81 -17.12 -2.43
N GLU A 184 27.90 -17.28 -1.10
CA GLU A 184 28.71 -18.33 -0.50
C GLU A 184 28.14 -19.74 -0.79
N GLN A 185 28.90 -20.58 -1.46
CA GLN A 185 28.56 -21.97 -1.78
C GLN A 185 29.35 -22.93 -0.90
N THR A 186 28.75 -23.38 0.18
CA THR A 186 29.41 -24.33 1.11
C THR A 186 28.95 -25.78 0.93
N ALA A 187 27.84 -25.98 0.19
CA ALA A 187 27.42 -27.34 -0.19
C ALA A 187 28.37 -27.96 -1.22
N SER A 188 28.62 -29.25 -1.10
CA SER A 188 29.56 -29.96 -1.97
C SER A 188 29.06 -30.25 -3.39
N ARG A 189 27.79 -29.98 -3.67
CA ARG A 189 27.18 -30.12 -5.00
C ARG A 189 27.25 -28.82 -5.77
N GLU A 190 27.29 -28.91 -7.10
CA GLU A 190 27.16 -27.74 -7.94
C GLU A 190 25.80 -27.07 -7.73
N PRO A 191 25.77 -25.72 -7.69
CA PRO A 191 24.51 -24.99 -7.55
C PRO A 191 23.63 -25.17 -8.79
N GLU A 192 22.34 -25.28 -8.57
CA GLU A 192 21.35 -25.32 -9.64
C GLU A 192 21.29 -23.97 -10.37
N SER A 193 21.15 -24.00 -11.69
CA SER A 193 21.16 -22.80 -12.52
C SER A 193 19.80 -22.07 -12.55
N PHE A 194 19.84 -20.75 -12.51
CA PHE A 194 18.66 -19.87 -12.68
C PHE A 194 18.30 -19.60 -14.16
N ALA A 195 19.06 -20.11 -15.12
CA ALA A 195 18.83 -19.84 -16.55
C ALA A 195 17.42 -20.19 -17.05
N SER A 196 16.74 -21.15 -16.42
CA SER A 196 15.35 -21.49 -16.74
C SER A 196 14.36 -20.36 -16.44
N SER A 197 14.70 -19.46 -15.53
CA SER A 197 13.90 -18.30 -15.12
C SER A 197 14.08 -17.09 -16.02
N ALA A 198 15.23 -16.95 -16.68
CA ALA A 198 15.60 -15.77 -17.47
C ALA A 198 14.54 -15.33 -18.49
N LYS A 199 13.89 -16.29 -19.15
CA LYS A 199 12.83 -16.00 -20.15
C LYS A 199 11.58 -15.32 -19.58
N TYR A 200 11.45 -15.27 -18.26
CA TYR A 200 10.33 -14.62 -17.57
C TYR A 200 10.74 -13.34 -16.86
N VAL A 201 12.05 -13.01 -16.89
CA VAL A 201 12.61 -11.85 -16.18
C VAL A 201 12.75 -10.71 -17.18
N ASP A 202 12.12 -9.57 -16.85
CA ASP A 202 12.15 -8.36 -17.66
C ASP A 202 13.12 -7.31 -17.06
N GLY A 203 13.59 -7.52 -15.83
CA GLY A 203 14.55 -6.66 -15.13
C GLY A 203 14.80 -7.09 -13.68
N GLY A 204 15.56 -6.32 -12.95
CA GLY A 204 15.92 -6.60 -11.56
C GLY A 204 17.40 -6.43 -11.27
N ALA A 205 17.87 -7.00 -10.16
CA ALA A 205 19.28 -6.99 -9.78
C ALA A 205 19.65 -8.17 -8.88
N VAL A 206 20.92 -8.52 -8.87
CA VAL A 206 21.54 -9.39 -7.87
C VAL A 206 22.32 -8.48 -6.90
N LEU A 207 21.94 -8.48 -5.63
CA LEU A 207 22.48 -7.63 -4.59
C LEU A 207 23.40 -8.47 -3.68
N GLY A 208 24.70 -8.13 -3.67
CA GLY A 208 25.71 -8.86 -2.92
C GLY A 208 26.02 -8.22 -1.58
N TYR A 209 25.84 -8.95 -0.51
CA TYR A 209 26.12 -8.49 0.86
C TYR A 209 27.32 -9.18 1.46
N GLY A 210 28.18 -8.41 2.08
CA GLY A 210 29.40 -8.90 2.73
C GLY A 210 30.64 -8.17 2.26
N THR A 211 31.75 -8.49 2.92
CA THR A 211 33.06 -7.93 2.60
C THR A 211 34.06 -9.01 2.26
N THR A 212 35.19 -8.65 1.64
CA THR A 212 36.30 -9.56 1.36
C THR A 212 37.05 -9.99 2.61
N GLU A 213 36.96 -9.21 3.68
CA GLU A 213 37.48 -9.54 5.00
C GLU A 213 36.55 -10.51 5.74
N GLY A 214 35.25 -10.48 5.38
CA GLY A 214 34.21 -11.28 6.00
C GLY A 214 33.76 -10.78 7.35
N GLY A 215 32.62 -11.33 7.81
CA GLY A 215 32.09 -11.06 9.14
C GLY A 215 31.88 -12.31 9.98
N PRO A 216 32.03 -12.21 11.30
CA PRO A 216 31.75 -13.33 12.22
C PRO A 216 30.25 -13.55 12.30
N MET A 217 29.83 -14.81 12.34
CA MET A 217 28.41 -15.20 12.37
C MET A 217 27.96 -15.56 13.78
N LYS A 218 26.93 -14.92 14.30
CA LYS A 218 26.31 -15.29 15.57
C LYS A 218 25.58 -16.63 15.49
N LYS A 219 25.69 -17.45 16.56
CA LYS A 219 24.88 -18.67 16.68
C LYS A 219 23.40 -18.33 16.79
N THR A 220 22.59 -19.03 16.01
CA THR A 220 21.14 -18.91 16.02
C THR A 220 20.50 -20.17 16.55
N THR A 221 19.42 -19.99 17.33
CA THR A 221 18.66 -21.11 17.91
C THR A 221 17.20 -21.01 17.45
N GLY A 222 16.46 -22.11 17.57
CA GLY A 222 15.03 -22.13 17.24
C GLY A 222 14.16 -21.15 18.04
N ALA A 223 14.66 -20.64 19.18
CA ALA A 223 14.02 -19.58 19.96
C ALA A 223 14.30 -18.17 19.42
N GLY A 224 15.15 -18.05 18.41
CA GLY A 224 15.39 -16.82 17.64
C GLY A 224 16.38 -15.82 18.22
N ALA A 225 16.68 -15.81 19.50
CA ALA A 225 17.72 -14.96 20.04
C ALA A 225 19.09 -15.61 19.82
N ALA A 226 20.10 -14.81 19.42
CA ALA A 226 21.46 -15.25 19.41
C ALA A 226 21.84 -15.80 20.82
N ALA A 227 22.16 -17.07 20.92
CA ALA A 227 22.59 -17.69 22.18
C ALA A 227 24.02 -17.27 22.46
N GLY A 228 24.29 -15.98 22.70
CA GLY A 228 25.51 -15.44 23.27
C GLY A 228 26.84 -16.06 22.81
N GLY A 229 27.08 -16.20 21.49
CA GLY A 229 28.34 -16.73 20.97
C GLY A 229 28.37 -16.76 19.44
N TYR A 230 29.56 -16.83 18.89
CA TYR A 230 29.77 -16.97 17.45
C TYR A 230 29.83 -18.45 17.07
N ILE A 231 29.50 -18.74 15.80
CA ILE A 231 29.79 -20.01 15.17
C ILE A 231 31.32 -20.16 15.17
N GLU A 232 31.82 -21.29 15.61
CA GLU A 232 33.26 -21.54 15.72
C GLU A 232 33.70 -22.56 14.66
N TYR A 233 34.80 -22.26 14.00
CA TYR A 233 35.50 -23.17 13.11
C TYR A 233 36.97 -23.21 13.52
N GLN A 234 37.48 -24.40 13.80
CA GLN A 234 38.87 -24.63 14.24
C GLN A 234 39.31 -23.78 15.47
N GLY A 235 38.36 -23.48 16.38
CA GLY A 235 38.67 -22.74 17.62
C GLY A 235 38.67 -21.20 17.46
N ALA A 236 38.24 -20.68 16.32
CA ALA A 236 38.05 -19.24 16.05
C ALA A 236 36.63 -18.98 15.54
N PRO A 237 36.12 -17.76 15.66
CA PRO A 237 34.84 -17.40 15.03
C PRO A 237 34.86 -17.71 13.52
N ALA A 238 33.83 -18.40 13.04
CA ALA A 238 33.68 -18.67 11.62
C ALA A 238 33.32 -17.35 10.89
N MET A 239 34.12 -17.05 9.88
CA MET A 239 33.94 -15.86 9.06
C MET A 239 33.16 -16.23 7.78
N SER A 240 32.09 -15.51 7.47
CA SER A 240 31.44 -15.57 6.16
C SER A 240 32.03 -14.49 5.27
N VAL A 241 32.46 -14.87 4.08
CA VAL A 241 33.09 -13.99 3.09
C VAL A 241 32.20 -13.97 1.85
N ILE A 242 31.99 -12.79 1.26
CA ILE A 242 31.22 -12.67 0.02
C ILE A 242 31.91 -13.40 -1.13
N ASP A 243 31.13 -14.13 -1.93
CA ASP A 243 31.59 -14.71 -3.20
C ASP A 243 30.92 -13.96 -4.38
N GLU A 244 31.57 -12.91 -4.82
CA GLU A 244 31.06 -12.08 -5.91
C GLU A 244 31.05 -12.82 -7.25
N ASP A 245 31.92 -13.79 -7.48
CA ASP A 245 31.94 -14.53 -8.75
C ASP A 245 30.69 -15.39 -8.90
N ASN A 246 30.26 -16.03 -7.83
CA ASN A 246 29.00 -16.76 -7.78
C ASN A 246 27.81 -15.80 -7.99
N LEU A 247 27.82 -14.63 -7.38
CA LEU A 247 26.74 -13.64 -7.54
C LEU A 247 26.67 -13.09 -8.98
N ARG A 248 27.82 -12.83 -9.61
CA ARG A 248 27.89 -12.46 -11.04
C ARG A 248 27.36 -13.59 -11.92
N GLN A 249 27.65 -14.84 -11.61
CA GLN A 249 27.10 -15.98 -12.34
C GLN A 249 25.57 -16.04 -12.22
N VAL A 250 25.00 -15.78 -11.04
CA VAL A 250 23.55 -15.71 -10.86
C VAL A 250 22.97 -14.55 -11.68
N SER A 251 23.63 -13.38 -11.69
CA SER A 251 23.18 -12.23 -12.47
C SER A 251 23.18 -12.49 -13.97
N GLU A 252 24.23 -13.12 -14.49
CA GLU A 252 24.31 -13.55 -15.89
C GLU A 252 23.21 -14.55 -16.26
N GLN A 253 22.95 -15.53 -15.39
CA GLN A 253 21.90 -16.53 -15.60
C GLN A 253 20.49 -15.93 -15.60
N LEU A 254 20.23 -14.91 -14.81
CA LEU A 254 18.94 -14.20 -14.74
C LEU A 254 18.83 -13.11 -15.81
N GLY A 255 19.94 -12.63 -16.37
CA GLY A 255 19.97 -11.51 -17.31
C GLY A 255 19.75 -10.15 -16.64
N VAL A 256 20.21 -9.98 -15.39
CA VAL A 256 20.08 -8.75 -14.60
C VAL A 256 21.47 -8.27 -14.14
N GLU A 257 21.55 -7.06 -13.60
CA GLU A 257 22.83 -6.50 -13.13
C GLU A 257 23.21 -7.02 -11.74
N TYR A 258 24.52 -7.16 -11.50
CA TYR A 258 25.09 -7.41 -10.18
C TYR A 258 25.49 -6.10 -9.53
N GLN A 259 25.11 -5.91 -8.26
CA GLN A 259 25.49 -4.74 -7.46
C GLN A 259 26.05 -5.19 -6.12
N PRO A 260 27.34 -4.88 -5.83
CA PRO A 260 27.88 -5.02 -4.49
C PRO A 260 27.21 -4.00 -3.56
N ARG A 261 26.77 -4.45 -2.39
CA ARG A 261 26.06 -3.60 -1.45
C ARG A 261 26.94 -3.17 -0.30
N SER A 262 26.85 -1.91 0.06
CA SER A 262 27.47 -1.35 1.26
C SER A 262 26.52 -0.38 1.95
N ALA A 263 26.74 -0.12 3.23
CA ALA A 263 25.90 0.81 3.99
C ALA A 263 26.02 2.26 3.54
N ASP A 264 27.14 2.62 2.88
CA ASP A 264 27.45 3.97 2.46
C ASP A 264 26.96 4.30 1.04
N ALA A 265 26.54 3.28 0.28
CA ALA A 265 26.05 3.43 -1.09
C ALA A 265 24.56 3.12 -1.19
N GLY A 266 23.81 4.03 -1.80
CA GLY A 266 22.41 3.78 -2.17
C GLY A 266 22.30 2.59 -3.13
N ILE A 267 21.14 1.95 -3.16
CA ILE A 267 20.83 0.93 -4.17
C ILE A 267 20.51 1.62 -5.51
N GLU A 268 21.01 1.10 -6.61
CA GLU A 268 20.60 1.50 -7.95
C GLU A 268 19.49 0.57 -8.44
N LEU A 269 18.29 1.12 -8.59
CA LEU A 269 17.12 0.34 -9.00
C LEU A 269 16.83 0.62 -10.48
N PRO A 270 16.67 -0.44 -11.31
CA PRO A 270 16.31 -0.26 -12.71
C PRO A 270 14.89 0.31 -12.83
N GLU A 271 14.65 1.14 -13.85
CA GLU A 271 13.29 1.59 -14.15
C GLU A 271 12.37 0.38 -14.40
N ALA A 272 11.13 0.48 -13.91
CA ALA A 272 10.14 -0.56 -14.22
C ALA A 272 9.94 -0.62 -15.73
N PRO A 273 10.06 -1.81 -16.35
CA PRO A 273 9.84 -1.95 -17.79
C PRO A 273 8.45 -1.41 -18.14
N SER A 274 8.37 -0.53 -19.14
CA SER A 274 7.08 -0.04 -19.62
C SER A 274 6.30 -1.25 -20.16
N SER A 275 5.24 -1.65 -19.42
CA SER A 275 4.29 -2.61 -19.98
C SER A 275 3.65 -1.96 -21.20
N THR A 276 3.66 -2.66 -22.34
CA THR A 276 3.03 -2.23 -23.59
C THR A 276 1.51 -2.31 -23.52
N THR A 277 0.94 -2.09 -22.37
CA THR A 277 -0.50 -1.93 -22.24
C THR A 277 -0.79 -0.48 -22.57
N ASP A 278 -1.19 -0.21 -23.81
CA ASP A 278 -2.07 0.91 -24.09
C ASP A 278 -3.14 0.89 -23.01
N TYR A 279 -3.07 1.85 -22.09
CA TYR A 279 -4.17 2.11 -21.19
C TYR A 279 -5.40 2.42 -22.06
N ALA A 280 -6.11 1.40 -22.47
CA ALA A 280 -7.51 1.56 -22.73
C ALA A 280 -8.05 2.13 -21.42
N ALA A 281 -8.37 3.41 -21.45
CA ALA A 281 -8.87 4.18 -20.33
C ALA A 281 -10.11 3.50 -19.72
N SER A 282 -9.87 2.43 -18.99
CA SER A 282 -10.85 1.74 -18.19
C SER A 282 -10.97 2.53 -16.91
N GLY A 283 -11.82 3.58 -16.99
CA GLY A 283 -12.36 4.26 -15.83
C GLY A 283 -11.30 5.00 -15.01
N GLU A 284 -11.18 6.30 -15.29
CA GLU A 284 -10.65 7.25 -14.30
C GLU A 284 -11.31 7.01 -12.94
N VAL A 285 -10.68 6.24 -12.09
CA VAL A 285 -10.90 6.38 -10.66
C VAL A 285 -10.10 7.61 -10.24
N GLY A 286 -10.42 8.75 -10.87
CA GLY A 286 -9.92 10.04 -10.47
C GLY A 286 -10.42 10.31 -9.06
N ASN A 287 -9.50 10.66 -8.17
CA ASN A 287 -9.85 11.14 -6.84
C ASN A 287 -10.71 12.41 -7.02
N VAL A 288 -12.03 12.27 -6.88
CA VAL A 288 -12.98 13.38 -7.04
C VAL A 288 -13.13 14.02 -5.68
N ILE A 289 -12.69 15.27 -5.55
CA ILE A 289 -12.98 16.07 -4.37
C ILE A 289 -14.46 16.43 -4.41
N GLU A 290 -15.22 15.76 -3.58
CA GLU A 290 -16.67 15.96 -3.50
C GLU A 290 -16.99 17.28 -2.80
N LEU A 291 -17.87 18.08 -3.39
CA LEU A 291 -18.26 19.40 -2.89
C LEU A 291 -19.61 19.40 -2.16
N TYR A 292 -20.22 18.23 -1.92
CA TYR A 292 -21.53 18.14 -1.27
C TYR A 292 -21.57 18.76 0.14
N TRP A 293 -20.42 18.81 0.83
CA TRP A 293 -20.33 19.44 2.15
C TRP A 293 -20.66 20.94 2.14
N ILE A 294 -20.38 21.65 1.04
CA ILE A 294 -20.75 23.06 0.88
C ILE A 294 -22.29 23.19 0.87
N SER A 295 -22.95 22.31 0.11
CA SER A 295 -24.42 22.24 0.10
C SER A 295 -24.98 21.85 1.47
N ALA A 296 -24.32 20.96 2.21
CA ALA A 296 -24.71 20.58 3.56
C ALA A 296 -24.65 21.77 4.53
N LEU A 297 -23.59 22.59 4.46
CA LEU A 297 -23.50 23.84 5.27
C LEU A 297 -24.63 24.82 4.90
N GLY A 298 -24.93 24.97 3.62
CA GLY A 298 -26.07 25.77 3.15
C GLY A 298 -27.40 25.28 3.73
N LEU A 299 -27.62 23.98 3.74
CA LEU A 299 -28.82 23.37 4.31
C LEU A 299 -28.93 23.62 5.82
N ILE A 300 -27.82 23.45 6.55
CA ILE A 300 -27.76 23.75 8.00
C ILE A 300 -28.13 25.21 8.27
N ALA A 301 -27.62 26.15 7.49
CA ALA A 301 -27.93 27.57 7.63
C ALA A 301 -29.43 27.86 7.41
N LEU A 302 -30.02 27.27 6.36
CA LEU A 302 -31.45 27.42 6.04
C LEU A 302 -32.33 26.81 7.15
N LEU A 303 -31.98 25.64 7.69
CA LEU A 303 -32.66 25.01 8.81
C LEU A 303 -32.58 25.86 10.08
N ALA A 304 -31.41 26.44 10.38
CA ALA A 304 -31.24 27.34 11.52
C ALA A 304 -32.17 28.55 11.42
N VAL A 305 -32.31 29.15 10.22
CA VAL A 305 -33.25 30.25 9.98
C VAL A 305 -34.69 29.78 10.20
N GLU A 306 -35.08 28.61 9.70
CA GLU A 306 -36.45 28.10 9.89
C GLU A 306 -36.77 27.88 11.38
N VAL A 307 -35.85 27.27 12.14
CA VAL A 307 -35.99 27.05 13.58
C VAL A 307 -36.09 28.39 14.31
N ALA A 308 -35.27 29.38 13.96
CA ALA A 308 -35.33 30.70 14.55
C ALA A 308 -36.70 31.39 14.29
N LEU A 309 -37.22 31.33 13.07
CA LEU A 309 -38.53 31.86 12.71
C LEU A 309 -39.68 31.15 13.43
N ALA A 310 -39.59 29.82 13.55
CA ALA A 310 -40.57 29.01 14.27
C ALA A 310 -40.57 29.36 15.77
N THR A 311 -39.38 29.48 16.39
CA THR A 311 -39.22 29.87 17.79
C THR A 311 -39.77 31.26 18.08
N MET A 312 -39.47 32.24 17.21
CA MET A 312 -40.01 33.59 17.32
C MET A 312 -41.54 33.61 17.22
N SER A 313 -42.11 32.78 16.34
CA SER A 313 -43.56 32.67 16.20
C SER A 313 -44.23 32.09 17.44
N ILE A 314 -43.63 31.08 18.07
CA ILE A 314 -44.10 30.49 19.33
C ILE A 314 -44.02 31.51 20.49
N VAL A 315 -42.92 32.27 20.59
CA VAL A 315 -42.76 33.30 21.60
C VAL A 315 -43.81 34.39 21.46
N ARG A 316 -44.12 34.85 20.25
CA ARG A 316 -45.18 35.83 19.98
C ARG A 316 -46.55 35.30 20.40
N LEU A 317 -46.86 34.03 20.14
CA LEU A 317 -48.16 33.42 20.53
C LEU A 317 -48.28 33.31 22.05
N ARG A 318 -47.19 32.96 22.76
CA ARG A 318 -47.17 32.93 24.24
C ARG A 318 -47.37 34.30 24.85
N GLY A 319 -46.83 35.38 24.24
CA GLY A 319 -47.04 36.77 24.72
C GLY A 319 -48.50 37.24 24.61
N LEU A 320 -49.28 36.67 23.70
CA LEU A 320 -50.72 36.95 23.51
C LEU A 320 -51.62 36.18 24.49
N SER A 321 -51.13 35.10 25.10
CA SER A 321 -51.89 34.29 26.04
C SER A 321 -51.73 34.70 27.53
N THR A 322 -50.98 35.75 27.83
CA THR A 322 -50.84 36.28 29.20
C THR A 322 -52.10 37.05 29.60
N PRO A 323 -52.90 36.61 30.59
CA PRO A 323 -54.12 37.36 30.98
C PRO A 323 -53.71 38.74 31.53
N ALA A 324 -54.49 39.78 31.18
CA ALA A 324 -54.34 41.13 31.70
C ALA A 324 -54.40 41.11 33.25
N PRO A 325 -53.58 41.89 33.94
CA PRO A 325 -53.64 41.97 35.42
C PRO A 325 -55.04 42.46 35.84
N ARG A 326 -55.74 41.63 36.65
CA ARG A 326 -56.98 42.03 37.29
C ARG A 326 -56.72 43.29 38.11
N GLU A 327 -57.29 44.45 37.74
CA GLU A 327 -57.41 45.62 38.57
C GLU A 327 -58.10 45.21 39.87
N LYS A 328 -57.36 45.33 41.00
CA LYS A 328 -57.96 45.24 42.32
C LYS A 328 -58.79 46.46 42.48
N GLY A 329 -60.14 46.28 42.39
CA GLY A 329 -61.11 47.29 42.70
C GLY A 329 -60.87 47.84 44.12
N ALA A 330 -60.67 49.15 44.25
CA ALA A 330 -60.71 49.85 45.46
C ALA A 330 -62.09 49.77 46.03
N THR A 331 -62.25 49.18 47.19
CA THR A 331 -63.45 49.36 48.04
C THR A 331 -63.12 50.39 49.07
N SER A 332 -63.87 51.49 49.04
CA SER A 332 -64.00 52.51 50.09
C SER A 332 -64.48 51.90 51.38
#